data_45607a0dc2100bac2a93a0efdcafc027
#
_entry.id   45607a0dc2100bac2a93a0efdcafc027
#
_cell.length_a   1.000
_cell.length_b   1.000
_cell.length_c   1.000
_cell.angle_alpha   90.00
_cell.angle_beta   90.00
_cell.angle_gamma   90.00
#
_symmetry.space_group_name_H-M   'P 1'
#
loop_
_entity.id
_entity.type
_entity.pdbx_description
1 polymer ?
#
loop_
_entity_poly.entity_id
_entity_poly.type
_entity_poly.pdbx_seq_one_letter_code
_entity_poly.pdbx_strand_id
1 'polypeptide(L)'
;EQSKVRLERLGFFETVEVETEEIPGTDDQVNVNYDVIEQNFGNISFSVGTGGGGNFFISSNLQAANFLGTGQTIGVGVNRSRFMKGLNFQFLNPYFTPDGVSRGFNLFLQEIDSPFNVSSFNTTSWGGSLSFSYPLSEIQVLGFDLGVTHTELSSGYGSVQEIESSPKLIDGINNYVIQPLNSNPFDGPVRDALLGDVSGLSDLQLQKPEDLGFVDRFGDEFNNFTITGNWFRNTLNRGQLANDGSLHQLNLEVTIPGSDLQYARLNYSSQMFWPLTDSRNWVIALSTNLGYGIGYGESKELPFFNNFFAGGLIRGGGSLRGYEENSLGPSSTAGARYLTETGISLARD
;
A
#
# COMPACT_ATOMS: atom_id res chain seq x y z
N GLU A 1 5.91 -6.53 38.21
CA GLU A 1 4.81 -6.90 37.29
C GLU A 1 4.94 -6.20 35.94
N GLN A 2 5.14 -4.88 35.85
CA GLN A 2 5.27 -4.17 34.59
C GLN A 2 6.44 -4.66 33.73
N SER A 3 7.57 -5.00 34.32
CA SER A 3 8.74 -5.54 33.61
C SER A 3 8.47 -6.94 33.05
N LYS A 4 7.73 -7.78 33.80
CA LYS A 4 7.27 -9.09 33.30
C LYS A 4 6.40 -8.94 32.08
N VAL A 5 5.38 -8.09 32.15
CA VAL A 5 4.46 -7.81 31.03
C VAL A 5 5.21 -7.26 29.83
N ARG A 6 6.24 -6.43 30.04
CA ARG A 6 7.07 -5.94 28.93
C ARG A 6 7.86 -7.06 28.26
N LEU A 7 8.46 -7.98 29.04
CA LEU A 7 9.18 -9.14 28.50
C LEU A 7 8.24 -10.08 27.75
N GLU A 8 7.05 -10.37 28.27
CA GLU A 8 6.04 -11.19 27.60
C GLU A 8 5.57 -10.55 26.28
N ARG A 9 5.42 -9.22 26.25
CA ARG A 9 5.03 -8.49 25.02
C ARG A 9 6.09 -8.49 23.92
N LEU A 10 7.34 -8.78 24.23
CA LEU A 10 8.39 -8.94 23.21
C LEU A 10 8.14 -10.10 22.28
N GLY A 11 7.37 -11.11 22.72
CA GLY A 11 7.10 -12.31 21.94
C GLY A 11 8.34 -13.19 21.71
N PHE A 12 9.40 -13.00 22.49
CA PHE A 12 10.64 -13.78 22.39
C PHE A 12 10.66 -14.95 23.37
N PHE A 13 9.78 -14.90 24.37
CA PHE A 13 9.74 -15.85 25.46
C PHE A 13 8.39 -16.56 25.50
N GLU A 14 8.42 -17.87 25.67
CA GLU A 14 7.25 -18.71 25.91
C GLU A 14 6.74 -18.52 27.34
N THR A 15 7.67 -18.43 28.30
CA THR A 15 7.38 -18.22 29.71
C THR A 15 8.35 -17.20 30.30
N VAL A 16 7.81 -16.31 31.13
CA VAL A 16 8.57 -15.35 31.93
C VAL A 16 8.15 -15.51 33.38
N GLU A 17 9.02 -16.04 34.22
CA GLU A 17 8.82 -16.13 35.65
C GLU A 17 9.67 -15.08 36.36
N VAL A 18 9.16 -14.51 37.43
CA VAL A 18 9.86 -13.48 38.20
C VAL A 18 9.85 -13.92 39.68
N GLU A 19 11.05 -14.15 40.16
CA GLU A 19 11.28 -14.48 41.58
C GLU A 19 12.00 -13.32 42.25
N THR A 20 11.61 -13.07 43.49
CA THR A 20 12.23 -12.05 44.36
C THR A 20 12.85 -12.71 45.57
N GLU A 21 14.15 -12.57 45.75
CA GLU A 21 14.89 -13.08 46.88
C GLU A 21 15.39 -11.90 47.73
N GLU A 22 15.18 -12.00 49.06
CA GLU A 22 15.73 -11.01 49.99
C GLU A 22 17.26 -11.17 50.08
N ILE A 23 17.99 -10.06 50.04
CA ILE A 23 19.45 -10.08 50.18
C ILE A 23 19.80 -10.20 51.68
N PRO A 24 20.47 -11.27 52.09
CA PRO A 24 20.85 -11.45 53.50
C PRO A 24 21.68 -10.27 54.04
N GLY A 25 21.20 -9.66 55.10
CA GLY A 25 21.90 -8.55 55.76
C GLY A 25 21.48 -7.14 55.31
N THR A 26 20.45 -7.02 54.47
CA THR A 26 19.81 -5.75 54.09
C THR A 26 18.30 -5.84 54.31
N ASP A 27 17.72 -4.78 54.85
CA ASP A 27 16.27 -4.74 55.13
C ASP A 27 15.46 -4.11 53.98
N ASP A 28 16.12 -3.55 52.96
CA ASP A 28 15.54 -2.75 51.88
C ASP A 28 15.93 -3.15 50.48
N GLN A 29 16.65 -4.28 50.30
CA GLN A 29 17.12 -4.73 48.99
C GLN A 29 16.64 -6.16 48.71
N VAL A 30 16.21 -6.35 47.44
CA VAL A 30 15.81 -7.64 46.92
C VAL A 30 16.52 -7.92 45.58
N ASN A 31 16.89 -9.15 45.38
CA ASN A 31 17.28 -9.64 44.04
C ASN A 31 16.01 -9.96 43.26
N VAL A 32 15.93 -9.49 42.03
CA VAL A 32 14.83 -9.81 41.13
C VAL A 32 15.41 -10.69 40.02
N ASN A 33 15.07 -11.98 40.06
CA ASN A 33 15.49 -12.96 39.07
C ASN A 33 14.39 -13.12 38.04
N TYR A 34 14.76 -13.08 36.77
CA TYR A 34 13.86 -13.36 35.65
C TYR A 34 14.28 -14.68 35.02
N ASP A 35 13.45 -15.71 35.20
CA ASP A 35 13.62 -16.98 34.52
C ASP A 35 12.78 -16.97 33.25
N VAL A 36 13.43 -17.16 32.12
CA VAL A 36 12.80 -17.07 30.82
C VAL A 36 13.04 -18.33 30.00
N ILE A 37 11.98 -18.81 29.34
CA ILE A 37 12.08 -19.86 28.34
C ILE A 37 11.91 -19.21 26.99
N GLU A 38 12.92 -19.33 26.13
CA GLU A 38 12.88 -18.75 24.79
C GLU A 38 11.84 -19.48 23.92
N GLN A 39 11.05 -18.71 23.19
CA GLN A 39 10.14 -19.23 22.18
C GLN A 39 10.88 -19.55 20.89
N ASN A 40 10.38 -20.50 20.11
CA ASN A 40 10.89 -20.74 18.76
C ASN A 40 10.76 -19.45 17.92
N PHE A 41 11.90 -18.91 17.52
CA PHE A 41 12.00 -17.61 16.85
C PHE A 41 11.71 -17.63 15.35
N GLY A 42 11.49 -18.79 14.76
CA GLY A 42 11.22 -18.95 13.33
C GLY A 42 9.78 -19.39 13.05
N ASN A 43 9.05 -18.66 12.23
CA ASN A 43 7.74 -19.03 11.72
C ASN A 43 7.79 -19.06 10.20
N ILE A 44 7.40 -20.21 9.63
CA ILE A 44 7.26 -20.38 8.18
C ILE A 44 5.78 -20.63 7.91
N SER A 45 5.18 -19.75 7.13
CA SER A 45 3.81 -19.93 6.63
C SER A 45 3.83 -20.18 5.13
N PHE A 46 3.02 -21.13 4.71
CA PHE A 46 2.80 -21.42 3.31
C PHE A 46 1.29 -21.46 3.06
N SER A 47 0.84 -20.73 2.08
CA SER A 47 -0.58 -20.63 1.73
C SER A 47 -0.76 -20.90 0.24
N VAL A 48 -1.73 -21.73 -0.07
CA VAL A 48 -2.19 -22.04 -1.42
C VAL A 48 -3.70 -21.92 -1.43
N GLY A 49 -4.25 -21.25 -2.40
CA GLY A 49 -5.69 -21.09 -2.49
C GLY A 49 -6.15 -20.65 -3.87
N THR A 50 -7.47 -20.57 -3.99
CA THR A 50 -8.13 -20.01 -5.16
C THR A 50 -8.93 -18.79 -4.75
N GLY A 51 -8.72 -17.69 -5.47
CA GLY A 51 -9.48 -16.45 -5.33
C GLY A 51 -10.72 -16.42 -6.23
N GLY A 52 -11.44 -15.31 -6.21
CA GLY A 52 -12.59 -15.07 -7.08
C GLY A 52 -12.23 -15.24 -8.56
N GLY A 53 -13.13 -15.83 -9.34
CA GLY A 53 -12.89 -16.11 -10.75
C GLY A 53 -11.94 -17.29 -11.05
N GLY A 54 -11.65 -18.16 -10.06
CA GLY A 54 -10.79 -19.32 -10.24
C GLY A 54 -9.30 -19.02 -10.27
N ASN A 55 -8.90 -17.85 -9.82
CA ASN A 55 -7.50 -17.43 -9.80
C ASN A 55 -6.74 -18.15 -8.68
N PHE A 56 -5.67 -18.82 -9.05
CA PHE A 56 -4.80 -19.53 -8.13
C PHE A 56 -3.76 -18.57 -7.52
N PHE A 57 -3.50 -18.70 -6.22
CA PHE A 57 -2.43 -17.98 -5.56
C PHE A 57 -1.58 -18.90 -4.69
N ILE A 58 -0.31 -18.56 -4.60
CA ILE A 58 0.67 -19.17 -3.70
C ILE A 58 1.35 -18.03 -2.95
N SER A 59 1.47 -18.16 -1.63
CA SER A 59 2.30 -17.28 -0.83
C SER A 59 3.13 -18.07 0.18
N SER A 60 4.33 -17.63 0.40
CA SER A 60 5.21 -18.16 1.45
C SER A 60 5.79 -16.97 2.21
N ASN A 61 5.77 -17.04 3.52
CA ASN A 61 6.39 -16.04 4.37
C ASN A 61 7.22 -16.76 5.44
N LEU A 62 8.46 -16.38 5.51
CA LEU A 62 9.41 -16.78 6.55
C LEU A 62 9.65 -15.56 7.43
N GLN A 63 9.42 -15.69 8.72
CA GLN A 63 9.70 -14.65 9.70
C GLN A 63 10.50 -15.24 10.85
N ALA A 64 11.62 -14.64 11.17
CA ALA A 64 12.44 -14.98 12.33
C ALA A 64 12.45 -13.78 13.29
N ALA A 65 11.70 -13.90 14.37
CA ALA A 65 11.78 -12.98 15.50
C ALA A 65 12.99 -13.32 16.34
N ASN A 66 13.59 -12.34 17.00
CA ASN A 66 14.81 -12.54 17.80
C ASN A 66 15.94 -13.26 17.05
N PHE A 67 16.17 -12.83 15.79
CA PHE A 67 17.15 -13.48 14.92
C PHE A 67 18.54 -13.55 15.58
N LEU A 68 19.05 -14.76 15.75
CA LEU A 68 20.31 -15.07 16.45
C LEU A 68 20.41 -14.47 17.87
N GLY A 69 19.31 -14.32 18.57
CA GLY A 69 19.29 -13.76 19.93
C GLY A 69 19.50 -12.24 20.02
N THR A 70 19.41 -11.52 18.89
CA THR A 70 19.70 -10.08 18.83
C THR A 70 18.47 -9.21 19.11
N GLY A 71 17.29 -9.79 19.35
CA GLY A 71 16.03 -9.07 19.47
C GLY A 71 15.49 -8.48 18.15
N GLN A 72 16.18 -8.75 17.04
CA GLN A 72 15.80 -8.23 15.72
C GLN A 72 14.90 -9.22 14.99
N THR A 73 14.02 -8.71 14.13
CA THR A 73 13.16 -9.55 13.29
C THR A 73 13.60 -9.45 11.84
N ILE A 74 13.68 -10.59 11.19
CA ILE A 74 13.90 -10.69 9.74
C ILE A 74 12.70 -11.39 9.13
N GLY A 75 12.22 -10.85 8.01
CA GLY A 75 11.15 -11.44 7.23
C GLY A 75 11.50 -11.54 5.76
N VAL A 76 11.11 -12.65 5.13
CA VAL A 76 11.17 -12.84 3.67
C VAL A 76 9.82 -13.36 3.21
N GLY A 77 9.20 -12.64 2.30
CA GLY A 77 7.92 -13.01 1.73
C GLY A 77 8.01 -13.19 0.22
N VAL A 78 7.37 -14.22 -0.29
CA VAL A 78 7.18 -14.46 -1.71
C VAL A 78 5.70 -14.68 -1.95
N ASN A 79 5.13 -13.95 -2.89
CA ASN A 79 3.75 -14.14 -3.30
C ASN A 79 3.66 -14.24 -4.82
N ARG A 80 2.76 -15.08 -5.29
CA ARG A 80 2.45 -15.23 -6.70
C ARG A 80 0.98 -15.54 -6.89
N SER A 81 0.32 -14.71 -7.64
CA SER A 81 -1.02 -14.93 -8.14
C SER A 81 -1.08 -14.66 -9.63
N ARG A 82 -2.26 -14.75 -10.23
CA ARG A 82 -2.45 -14.37 -11.63
C ARG A 82 -2.13 -12.89 -11.87
N PHE A 83 -2.43 -12.02 -10.90
CA PHE A 83 -2.37 -10.56 -11.05
C PHE A 83 -1.23 -9.90 -10.28
N MET A 84 -0.48 -10.67 -9.51
CA MET A 84 0.58 -10.12 -8.68
C MET A 84 1.68 -11.14 -8.47
N LYS A 85 2.91 -10.71 -8.67
CA LYS A 85 4.13 -11.42 -8.26
C LYS A 85 4.89 -10.48 -7.34
N GLY A 86 5.40 -10.98 -6.25
CA GLY A 86 6.11 -10.15 -5.28
C GLY A 86 7.15 -10.91 -4.50
N LEU A 87 8.23 -10.21 -4.21
CA LEU A 87 9.28 -10.59 -3.27
C LEU A 87 9.45 -9.42 -2.31
N ASN A 88 9.47 -9.69 -1.02
CA ASN A 88 9.80 -8.69 -0.02
C ASN A 88 10.80 -9.23 0.99
N PHE A 89 11.69 -8.36 1.42
CA PHE A 89 12.62 -8.57 2.51
C PHE A 89 12.39 -7.49 3.56
N GLN A 90 12.25 -7.87 4.80
CA GLN A 90 11.98 -6.98 5.91
C GLN A 90 12.97 -7.23 7.05
N PHE A 91 13.48 -6.15 7.60
CA PHE A 91 14.29 -6.14 8.81
C PHE A 91 13.67 -5.15 9.79
N LEU A 92 13.58 -5.52 11.06
CA LEU A 92 13.07 -4.67 12.13
C LEU A 92 13.92 -4.83 13.40
N ASN A 93 14.43 -3.72 13.90
CA ASN A 93 14.99 -3.62 15.24
C ASN A 93 13.98 -2.84 16.12
N PRO A 94 13.23 -3.51 16.98
CA PRO A 94 12.17 -2.86 17.78
C PRO A 94 12.71 -1.93 18.87
N TYR A 95 13.97 -2.11 19.29
CA TYR A 95 14.64 -1.32 20.33
C TYR A 95 15.94 -0.73 19.81
N PHE A 96 15.86 0.05 18.74
CA PHE A 96 17.01 0.75 18.18
C PHE A 96 17.56 1.78 19.17
N THR A 97 16.68 2.41 19.98
CA THR A 97 17.06 3.26 21.09
C THR A 97 16.45 2.73 22.40
N PRO A 98 17.06 3.06 23.58
CA PRO A 98 16.52 2.66 24.87
C PRO A 98 15.10 3.15 25.13
N ASP A 99 14.71 4.28 24.53
CA ASP A 99 13.38 4.88 24.66
C ASP A 99 12.29 4.16 23.83
N GLY A 100 12.65 3.07 23.13
CA GLY A 100 11.70 2.26 22.38
C GLY A 100 11.45 2.73 20.95
N VAL A 101 12.31 3.59 20.39
CA VAL A 101 12.26 3.85 18.94
C VAL A 101 12.65 2.59 18.20
N SER A 102 11.80 2.14 17.31
CA SER A 102 12.15 1.05 16.39
C SER A 102 12.72 1.59 15.08
N ARG A 103 13.59 0.79 14.46
CA ARG A 103 14.13 1.04 13.14
C ARG A 103 13.96 -0.20 12.27
N GLY A 104 13.39 0.00 11.10
CA GLY A 104 13.24 -1.04 10.09
C GLY A 104 13.76 -0.64 8.75
N PHE A 105 13.97 -1.62 7.89
CA PHE A 105 14.08 -1.39 6.46
C PHE A 105 13.36 -2.51 5.70
N ASN A 106 12.82 -2.14 4.55
CA ASN A 106 12.11 -3.04 3.67
C ASN A 106 12.67 -2.91 2.26
N LEU A 107 12.85 -4.04 1.58
CA LEU A 107 13.19 -4.11 0.16
C LEU A 107 12.08 -4.90 -0.53
N PHE A 108 11.65 -4.46 -1.68
CA PHE A 108 10.59 -5.14 -2.42
C PHE A 108 10.82 -5.13 -3.93
N LEU A 109 10.30 -6.16 -4.55
CA LEU A 109 10.10 -6.27 -5.99
C LEU A 109 8.68 -6.74 -6.21
N GLN A 110 7.90 -6.01 -6.99
CA GLN A 110 6.49 -6.30 -7.22
C GLN A 110 6.14 -6.06 -8.68
N GLU A 111 5.46 -7.03 -9.27
CA GLU A 111 4.84 -6.95 -10.59
C GLU A 111 3.33 -7.08 -10.40
N ILE A 112 2.59 -6.11 -10.91
CA ILE A 112 1.12 -6.10 -10.83
C ILE A 112 0.59 -6.07 -12.25
N ASP A 113 -0.10 -7.14 -12.62
CA ASP A 113 -0.90 -7.22 -13.82
C ASP A 113 -2.32 -6.75 -13.50
N SER A 114 -2.80 -5.74 -14.18
CA SER A 114 -4.11 -5.14 -13.93
C SER A 114 -5.05 -5.43 -15.10
N PRO A 115 -5.65 -6.62 -15.16
CA PRO A 115 -6.56 -6.97 -16.25
C PRO A 115 -7.93 -6.38 -15.95
N PHE A 116 -8.21 -5.21 -16.48
CA PHE A 116 -9.54 -4.63 -16.44
C PHE A 116 -10.18 -4.67 -17.82
N ASN A 117 -11.48 -4.87 -17.83
CA ASN A 117 -12.26 -4.93 -19.07
C ASN A 117 -12.22 -3.61 -19.86
N VAL A 118 -11.74 -2.52 -19.25
CA VAL A 118 -11.75 -1.18 -19.84
C VAL A 118 -10.34 -0.65 -20.11
N SER A 119 -9.37 -0.96 -19.23
CA SER A 119 -7.97 -0.58 -19.46
C SER A 119 -7.04 -1.61 -18.83
N SER A 120 -6.09 -2.12 -19.61
CA SER A 120 -5.04 -2.98 -19.10
C SER A 120 -3.72 -2.23 -19.03
N PHE A 121 -3.11 -2.24 -17.87
CA PHE A 121 -1.74 -1.78 -17.67
C PHE A 121 -1.06 -2.68 -16.65
N ASN A 122 0.24 -2.79 -16.76
CA ASN A 122 1.06 -3.55 -15.85
C ASN A 122 2.05 -2.59 -15.19
N THR A 123 2.33 -2.82 -13.92
CA THR A 123 3.37 -2.07 -13.21
C THR A 123 4.38 -3.04 -12.63
N THR A 124 5.65 -2.79 -12.92
CA THR A 124 6.78 -3.43 -12.24
C THR A 124 7.42 -2.40 -11.35
N SER A 125 7.45 -2.67 -10.04
CA SER A 125 8.01 -1.73 -9.08
C SER A 125 9.02 -2.45 -8.20
N TRP A 126 10.15 -1.81 -7.96
CA TRP A 126 11.14 -2.25 -7.00
C TRP A 126 11.68 -1.06 -6.21
N GLY A 127 12.09 -1.34 -5.01
CA GLY A 127 12.53 -0.25 -4.15
C GLY A 127 12.83 -0.69 -2.73
N GLY A 128 12.98 0.30 -1.88
CA GLY A 128 13.17 0.08 -0.47
C GLY A 128 12.77 1.27 0.37
N SER A 129 12.56 1.02 1.65
CA SER A 129 12.26 2.06 2.62
C SER A 129 13.01 1.85 3.93
N LEU A 130 13.33 2.96 4.57
CA LEU A 130 13.87 3.03 5.92
C LEU A 130 12.78 3.59 6.82
N SER A 131 12.39 2.83 7.84
CA SER A 131 11.32 3.16 8.75
C SER A 131 11.82 3.42 10.16
N PHE A 132 11.20 4.38 10.81
CA PHE A 132 11.35 4.65 12.23
C PHE A 132 9.97 4.73 12.86
N SER A 133 9.75 4.11 14.03
CA SER A 133 8.51 4.28 14.74
C SER A 133 8.75 4.48 16.23
N TYR A 134 7.90 5.29 16.82
CA TYR A 134 7.95 5.67 18.21
C TYR A 134 6.62 5.36 18.90
N PRO A 135 6.60 4.58 19.98
CA PRO A 135 5.41 4.33 20.75
C PRO A 135 5.04 5.57 21.58
N LEU A 136 4.00 6.28 21.15
CA LEU A 136 3.46 7.42 21.94
C LEU A 136 2.81 6.94 23.24
N SER A 137 2.25 5.74 23.21
CA SER A 137 1.66 5.07 24.37
C SER A 137 1.58 3.56 24.08
N GLU A 138 1.07 2.78 25.03
CA GLU A 138 0.86 1.33 24.84
C GLU A 138 -0.11 0.99 23.70
N ILE A 139 -0.97 1.94 23.34
CA ILE A 139 -2.00 1.76 22.31
C ILE A 139 -1.78 2.60 21.05
N GLN A 140 -0.74 3.44 21.02
CA GLN A 140 -0.49 4.37 19.92
C GLN A 140 0.97 4.35 19.47
N VAL A 141 1.16 4.33 18.17
CA VAL A 141 2.49 4.39 17.54
C VAL A 141 2.47 5.47 16.47
N LEU A 142 3.52 6.26 16.40
CA LEU A 142 3.81 7.19 15.32
C LEU A 142 4.99 6.65 14.53
N GLY A 143 4.84 6.54 13.23
CA GLY A 143 5.87 6.07 12.31
C GLY A 143 6.25 7.13 11.28
N PHE A 144 7.45 7.00 10.78
CA PHE A 144 7.99 7.83 9.71
C PHE A 144 8.86 6.96 8.80
N ASP A 145 8.57 6.99 7.49
CA ASP A 145 9.31 6.21 6.51
C ASP A 145 9.92 7.10 5.43
N LEU A 146 11.11 6.74 5.01
CA LEU A 146 11.79 7.29 3.83
C LEU A 146 11.88 6.19 2.79
N GLY A 147 11.29 6.40 1.63
CA GLY A 147 11.20 5.41 0.56
C GLY A 147 11.86 5.87 -0.73
N VAL A 148 12.35 4.90 -1.47
CA VAL A 148 12.79 5.04 -2.87
C VAL A 148 12.12 3.95 -3.67
N THR A 149 11.43 4.30 -4.74
CA THR A 149 10.72 3.35 -5.59
C THR A 149 11.01 3.67 -7.04
N HIS A 150 11.44 2.66 -7.78
CA HIS A 150 11.45 2.67 -9.24
C HIS A 150 10.21 1.94 -9.73
N THR A 151 9.49 2.53 -10.67
CA THR A 151 8.28 1.95 -11.26
C THR A 151 8.36 2.02 -12.77
N GLU A 152 8.21 0.88 -13.41
CA GLU A 152 8.03 0.74 -14.85
C GLU A 152 6.55 0.47 -15.13
N LEU A 153 6.00 1.22 -16.06
CA LEU A 153 4.63 1.11 -16.52
C LEU A 153 4.61 0.54 -17.93
N SER A 154 3.87 -0.51 -18.14
CA SER A 154 3.58 -0.99 -19.49
C SER A 154 2.09 -0.97 -19.76
N SER A 155 1.70 -0.33 -20.87
CA SER A 155 0.33 -0.33 -21.34
C SER A 155 0.03 -1.66 -22.03
N GLY A 156 -1.14 -2.24 -21.70
CA GLY A 156 -1.61 -3.48 -22.32
C GLY A 156 -2.57 -3.23 -23.47
N TYR A 157 -2.97 -4.28 -24.13
CA TYR A 157 -3.99 -4.20 -25.16
C TYR A 157 -5.32 -3.71 -24.58
N GLY A 158 -5.86 -2.62 -25.14
CA GLY A 158 -7.09 -2.00 -24.69
C GLY A 158 -6.92 -0.91 -23.62
N SER A 159 -5.69 -0.40 -23.44
CA SER A 159 -5.46 0.80 -22.61
C SER A 159 -6.30 1.97 -23.11
N VAL A 160 -6.79 2.77 -22.15
CA VAL A 160 -7.56 3.97 -22.49
C VAL A 160 -6.65 5.12 -22.91
N GLN A 161 -7.16 6.04 -23.68
CA GLN A 161 -6.40 7.15 -24.25
C GLN A 161 -5.73 8.04 -23.20
N GLU A 162 -6.33 8.20 -22.03
CA GLU A 162 -5.75 8.99 -20.93
C GLU A 162 -4.50 8.33 -20.32
N ILE A 163 -4.34 7.02 -20.47
CA ILE A 163 -3.17 6.28 -19.99
C ILE A 163 -2.14 6.20 -21.11
N GLU A 164 -2.56 5.78 -22.27
CA GLU A 164 -1.72 5.54 -23.43
C GLU A 164 -1.67 6.79 -24.31
N SER A 165 -0.51 7.07 -24.84
CA SER A 165 -0.44 8.06 -25.88
C SER A 165 -1.11 7.60 -27.12
N SER A 166 -2.01 8.38 -27.51
CA SER A 166 -2.45 8.30 -28.89
C SER A 166 -1.61 9.11 -29.77
N PRO A 167 -1.81 9.53 -30.79
CA PRO A 167 -1.02 9.64 -31.96
C PRO A 167 0.37 10.19 -31.68
N LYS A 168 1.32 9.65 -32.37
CA LYS A 168 2.72 10.05 -32.28
C LYS A 168 2.87 11.52 -32.54
N LEU A 169 3.70 12.18 -31.74
CA LEU A 169 4.25 13.49 -32.05
C LEU A 169 4.87 13.45 -33.44
N ILE A 170 4.47 14.35 -34.29
CA ILE A 170 5.11 14.54 -35.58
C ILE A 170 6.24 15.53 -35.38
N ASP A 171 7.45 15.14 -35.65
CA ASP A 171 8.62 16.02 -35.62
C ASP A 171 8.35 17.26 -36.47
N GLY A 172 8.46 18.44 -35.85
CA GLY A 172 8.20 19.72 -36.49
C GLY A 172 6.85 20.37 -36.17
N ILE A 173 5.94 19.66 -35.53
CA ILE A 173 4.70 20.23 -35.01
C ILE A 173 4.92 20.62 -33.55
N ASN A 174 5.47 21.77 -33.34
CA ASN A 174 5.73 22.27 -31.98
C ASN A 174 4.41 22.31 -31.18
N ASN A 175 4.32 21.46 -30.16
CA ASN A 175 3.25 21.41 -29.19
C ASN A 175 1.89 20.90 -29.65
N TYR A 176 1.80 20.16 -30.75
CA TYR A 176 0.57 19.53 -31.22
C TYR A 176 0.76 18.06 -31.55
N VAL A 177 -0.28 17.29 -31.37
CA VAL A 177 -0.38 15.87 -31.73
C VAL A 177 -1.55 15.69 -32.66
N ILE A 178 -1.41 14.85 -33.66
CA ILE A 178 -2.49 14.55 -34.58
C ILE A 178 -3.31 13.40 -34.04
N GLN A 179 -4.59 13.63 -33.84
CA GLN A 179 -5.52 12.54 -33.52
C GLN A 179 -5.78 11.67 -34.76
N PRO A 180 -5.74 10.33 -34.63
CA PRO A 180 -6.22 9.46 -35.69
C PRO A 180 -7.74 9.64 -35.77
N LEU A 181 -8.18 10.35 -36.78
CA LEU A 181 -9.59 10.35 -37.14
C LEU A 181 -10.00 8.93 -37.55
N ASN A 182 -11.26 8.58 -37.31
CA ASN A 182 -11.89 7.35 -37.86
C ASN A 182 -11.91 7.28 -39.40
N SER A 183 -11.10 8.09 -40.06
CA SER A 183 -10.87 8.15 -41.51
C SER A 183 -9.61 7.38 -41.83
N ASN A 184 -9.64 6.80 -43.01
CA ASN A 184 -8.54 6.07 -43.61
C ASN A 184 -7.20 6.81 -43.37
N PRO A 185 -6.18 6.15 -42.77
CA PRO A 185 -4.88 6.79 -42.50
C PRO A 185 -4.13 7.28 -43.76
N PHE A 186 -4.70 7.07 -44.94
CA PHE A 186 -4.22 7.52 -46.22
C PHE A 186 -5.00 8.74 -46.75
N ASP A 187 -5.89 9.37 -45.98
CA ASP A 187 -6.50 10.64 -46.39
C ASP A 187 -5.46 11.76 -46.48
N GLY A 188 -5.60 12.59 -47.52
CA GLY A 188 -4.61 13.59 -47.90
C GLY A 188 -4.10 14.46 -46.77
N PRO A 189 -4.95 15.11 -45.96
CA PRO A 189 -4.51 15.97 -44.86
C PRO A 189 -3.71 15.22 -43.78
N VAL A 190 -4.12 14.01 -43.43
CA VAL A 190 -3.41 13.20 -42.40
C VAL A 190 -2.06 12.71 -42.94
N ARG A 191 -2.01 12.31 -44.22
CA ARG A 191 -0.76 11.93 -44.90
C ARG A 191 0.22 13.11 -44.95
N ASP A 192 -0.27 14.29 -45.33
CA ASP A 192 0.55 15.47 -45.48
C ASP A 192 1.09 15.93 -44.12
N ALA A 193 0.29 15.82 -43.04
CA ALA A 193 0.74 16.06 -41.69
C ALA A 193 1.80 15.05 -41.21
N LEU A 194 1.67 13.78 -41.55
CA LEU A 194 2.70 12.74 -41.32
C LEU A 194 4.01 13.02 -42.06
N LEU A 195 3.94 13.79 -43.14
CA LEU A 195 5.09 14.27 -43.92
C LEU A 195 5.59 15.66 -43.46
N GLY A 196 5.01 16.24 -42.39
CA GLY A 196 5.39 17.51 -41.85
C GLY A 196 4.59 18.72 -42.34
N ASP A 197 3.59 18.53 -43.21
CA ASP A 197 2.69 19.60 -43.65
C ASP A 197 1.35 19.52 -42.93
N VAL A 198 1.13 20.41 -42.00
CA VAL A 198 -0.10 20.51 -41.17
C VAL A 198 -1.11 21.53 -41.66
N SER A 199 -0.82 22.19 -42.80
CA SER A 199 -1.66 23.29 -43.29
C SER A 199 -3.07 22.86 -43.72
N GLY A 200 -3.26 21.58 -44.00
CA GLY A 200 -4.56 21.01 -44.35
C GLY A 200 -5.39 20.46 -43.21
N LEU A 201 -4.88 20.52 -41.97
CA LEU A 201 -5.58 20.04 -40.77
C LEU A 201 -6.40 21.15 -40.14
N SER A 202 -7.64 20.82 -39.75
CA SER A 202 -8.44 21.72 -38.93
C SER A 202 -7.97 21.71 -37.48
N ASP A 203 -8.32 22.75 -36.71
CA ASP A 203 -8.01 22.85 -35.27
C ASP A 203 -8.54 21.65 -34.44
N LEU A 204 -9.60 20.97 -34.97
CA LEU A 204 -10.14 19.75 -34.38
C LEU A 204 -9.25 18.51 -34.59
N GLN A 205 -8.31 18.56 -35.51
CA GLN A 205 -7.41 17.46 -35.84
C GLN A 205 -6.07 17.55 -35.12
N LEU A 206 -5.82 18.72 -34.49
CA LEU A 206 -4.61 18.96 -33.71
C LEU A 206 -4.93 18.90 -32.22
N GLN A 207 -4.37 17.95 -31.53
CA GLN A 207 -4.49 17.82 -30.08
C GLN A 207 -3.38 18.63 -29.40
N LYS A 208 -3.75 19.41 -28.40
CA LYS A 208 -2.77 20.16 -27.60
C LYS A 208 -1.98 19.21 -26.69
N PRO A 209 -0.76 19.58 -26.29
CA PRO A 209 0.04 18.77 -25.38
C PRO A 209 -0.63 18.46 -24.04
N GLU A 210 -1.50 19.35 -23.57
CA GLU A 210 -2.27 19.21 -22.35
C GLU A 210 -3.33 18.08 -22.42
N ASP A 211 -3.68 17.68 -23.66
CA ASP A 211 -4.63 16.59 -23.94
C ASP A 211 -3.92 15.25 -24.17
N LEU A 212 -2.60 15.20 -24.04
CA LEU A 212 -1.82 13.97 -24.17
C LEU A 212 -2.11 13.00 -23.03
N GLY A 213 -2.00 11.70 -23.30
CA GLY A 213 -2.07 10.67 -22.30
C GLY A 213 -0.95 10.75 -21.25
N PHE A 214 -1.10 10.01 -20.17
CA PHE A 214 -0.14 10.01 -19.07
C PHE A 214 1.27 9.61 -19.51
N VAL A 215 1.37 8.53 -20.30
CA VAL A 215 2.67 8.01 -20.78
C VAL A 215 3.41 9.00 -21.68
N ASP A 216 2.67 9.72 -22.53
CA ASP A 216 3.28 10.74 -23.40
C ASP A 216 3.80 11.95 -22.61
N ARG A 217 3.14 12.30 -21.50
CA ARG A 217 3.54 13.45 -20.69
C ARG A 217 4.68 13.14 -19.74
N PHE A 218 4.71 11.95 -19.19
CA PHE A 218 5.60 11.61 -18.07
C PHE A 218 6.55 10.45 -18.39
N GLY A 219 6.33 9.72 -19.50
CA GLY A 219 7.06 8.49 -19.79
C GLY A 219 6.45 7.27 -19.11
N ASP A 220 7.19 6.18 -19.14
CA ASP A 220 6.81 4.86 -18.64
C ASP A 220 7.70 4.36 -17.48
N GLU A 221 8.76 5.09 -17.15
CA GLU A 221 9.68 4.76 -16.07
C GLU A 221 9.76 5.94 -15.08
N PHE A 222 9.63 5.65 -13.78
CA PHE A 222 9.55 6.67 -12.73
C PHE A 222 10.42 6.30 -11.53
N ASN A 223 11.22 7.27 -11.07
CA ASN A 223 11.96 7.19 -9.82
C ASN A 223 11.31 8.15 -8.81
N ASN A 224 10.75 7.61 -7.76
CA ASN A 224 10.07 8.38 -6.74
C ASN A 224 10.76 8.24 -5.39
N PHE A 225 10.96 9.37 -4.74
CA PHE A 225 11.42 9.47 -3.36
C PHE A 225 10.23 9.88 -2.50
N THR A 226 9.93 9.13 -1.48
CA THR A 226 8.73 9.32 -0.65
C THR A 226 9.08 9.55 0.81
N ILE A 227 8.28 10.38 1.44
CA ILE A 227 8.20 10.52 2.88
C ILE A 227 6.81 10.08 3.29
N THR A 228 6.74 9.15 4.24
CA THR A 228 5.45 8.64 4.72
C THR A 228 5.35 8.84 6.24
N GLY A 229 4.28 9.47 6.67
CA GLY A 229 3.90 9.56 8.08
C GLY A 229 2.80 8.56 8.39
N ASN A 230 2.98 7.76 9.44
CA ASN A 230 2.04 6.72 9.85
C ASN A 230 1.60 6.96 11.29
N TRP A 231 0.31 6.94 11.55
CA TRP A 231 -0.23 6.90 12.89
C TRP A 231 -1.13 5.70 13.06
N PHE A 232 -0.91 4.97 14.13
CA PHE A 232 -1.62 3.76 14.46
C PHE A 232 -2.14 3.83 15.90
N ARG A 233 -3.40 3.46 16.10
CA ARG A 233 -4.00 3.33 17.41
C ARG A 233 -4.83 2.05 17.49
N ASN A 234 -4.56 1.22 18.49
CA ASN A 234 -5.25 -0.03 18.71
C ASN A 234 -5.74 -0.14 20.16
N THR A 235 -7.05 -0.22 20.31
CA THR A 235 -7.73 -0.44 21.61
C THR A 235 -8.58 -1.72 21.57
N LEU A 236 -8.40 -2.58 20.55
CA LEU A 236 -9.14 -3.82 20.42
C LEU A 236 -8.84 -4.74 21.61
N ASN A 237 -9.89 -5.34 22.15
CA ASN A 237 -9.77 -6.26 23.29
C ASN A 237 -9.20 -7.63 22.91
N ARG A 238 -9.22 -7.99 21.61
CA ARG A 238 -8.67 -9.25 21.07
C ARG A 238 -8.07 -9.01 19.67
N GLY A 239 -7.05 -9.78 19.31
CA GLY A 239 -6.45 -9.72 17.98
C GLY A 239 -7.29 -10.37 16.88
N GLN A 240 -8.07 -11.39 17.23
CA GLN A 240 -9.02 -12.04 16.34
C GLN A 240 -10.42 -12.00 16.94
N LEU A 241 -11.43 -11.81 16.09
CA LEU A 241 -12.83 -11.70 16.50
C LEU A 241 -13.03 -10.68 17.63
N ALA A 242 -12.48 -9.47 17.43
CA ALA A 242 -12.67 -8.38 18.37
C ALA A 242 -14.17 -8.08 18.54
N ASN A 243 -14.59 -7.88 19.77
CA ASN A 243 -15.98 -7.56 20.10
C ASN A 243 -16.12 -6.24 20.89
N ASP A 244 -15.02 -5.56 21.13
CA ASP A 244 -14.96 -4.25 21.80
C ASP A 244 -13.68 -3.51 21.42
N GLY A 245 -13.77 -2.17 21.35
CA GLY A 245 -12.64 -1.31 21.07
C GLY A 245 -12.55 -0.83 19.62
N SER A 246 -11.43 -0.24 19.28
CA SER A 246 -11.22 0.34 17.95
C SER A 246 -9.78 0.20 17.47
N LEU A 247 -9.64 0.12 16.16
CA LEU A 247 -8.39 0.20 15.43
C LEU A 247 -8.46 1.37 14.47
N HIS A 248 -7.46 2.25 14.50
CA HIS A 248 -7.34 3.39 13.60
C HIS A 248 -5.95 3.41 12.97
N GLN A 249 -5.90 3.66 11.69
CA GLN A 249 -4.67 3.81 10.93
C GLN A 249 -4.78 5.04 10.04
N LEU A 250 -3.80 5.91 10.10
CA LEU A 250 -3.65 7.06 9.21
C LEU A 250 -2.27 6.97 8.55
N ASN A 251 -2.25 7.12 7.25
CA ASN A 251 -1.05 7.08 6.44
C ASN A 251 -1.05 8.28 5.49
N LEU A 252 -0.03 9.10 5.56
CA LEU A 252 0.20 10.23 4.67
C LEU A 252 1.52 10.00 3.93
N GLU A 253 1.43 9.75 2.65
CA GLU A 253 2.55 9.59 1.74
C GLU A 253 2.69 10.86 0.88
N VAL A 254 3.90 11.37 0.78
CA VAL A 254 4.22 12.54 -0.04
C VAL A 254 5.52 12.25 -0.78
N THR A 255 5.53 12.43 -2.08
CA THR A 255 6.78 12.42 -2.84
C THR A 255 7.56 13.72 -2.57
N ILE A 256 8.88 13.68 -2.66
CA ILE A 256 9.70 14.88 -2.45
C ILE A 256 10.13 15.48 -3.78
N PRO A 257 10.50 16.79 -3.83
CA PRO A 257 11.06 17.39 -5.02
C PRO A 257 12.29 16.62 -5.52
N GLY A 258 12.33 16.35 -6.82
CA GLY A 258 13.32 15.47 -7.45
C GLY A 258 12.78 14.08 -7.78
N SER A 259 11.55 13.77 -7.37
CA SER A 259 10.80 12.63 -7.88
C SER A 259 10.25 12.94 -9.27
N ASP A 260 10.20 11.93 -10.13
CA ASP A 260 9.64 12.06 -11.48
C ASP A 260 8.12 12.32 -11.42
N LEU A 261 7.45 11.76 -10.41
CA LEU A 261 6.04 12.02 -10.14
C LEU A 261 5.86 12.69 -8.78
N GLN A 262 5.11 13.80 -8.77
CA GLN A 262 4.91 14.62 -7.58
C GLN A 262 3.45 14.52 -7.12
N TYR A 263 3.21 13.80 -6.05
CA TYR A 263 1.88 13.59 -5.50
C TYR A 263 1.90 13.47 -3.96
N ALA A 264 0.73 13.67 -3.37
CA ALA A 264 0.46 13.36 -1.98
C ALA A 264 -0.77 12.45 -1.89
N ARG A 265 -0.73 11.49 -1.00
CA ARG A 265 -1.77 10.49 -0.80
C ARG A 265 -2.04 10.29 0.68
N LEU A 266 -3.29 10.48 1.07
CA LEU A 266 -3.77 10.27 2.43
C LEU A 266 -4.69 9.06 2.47
N ASN A 267 -4.44 8.13 3.38
CA ASN A 267 -5.29 6.99 3.66
C ASN A 267 -5.64 6.97 5.14
N TYR A 268 -6.91 6.80 5.43
CA TYR A 268 -7.39 6.54 6.78
C TYR A 268 -8.26 5.30 6.78
N SER A 269 -7.97 4.38 7.68
CA SER A 269 -8.82 3.21 7.92
C SER A 269 -9.17 3.09 9.39
N SER A 270 -10.38 2.68 9.66
CA SER A 270 -10.81 2.39 11.03
C SER A 270 -11.74 1.19 11.09
N GLN A 271 -11.63 0.47 12.19
CA GLN A 271 -12.54 -0.58 12.59
C GLN A 271 -12.95 -0.31 14.03
N MET A 272 -14.24 -0.31 14.31
CA MET A 272 -14.80 -0.04 15.62
C MET A 272 -15.81 -1.12 15.95
N PHE A 273 -15.76 -1.62 17.18
CA PHE A 273 -16.63 -2.67 17.68
C PHE A 273 -17.30 -2.21 18.96
N TRP A 274 -18.62 -2.34 19.00
CA TRP A 274 -19.43 -2.01 20.17
C TRP A 274 -20.30 -3.20 20.56
N PRO A 275 -20.10 -3.77 21.77
CA PRO A 275 -20.99 -4.82 22.27
C PRO A 275 -22.38 -4.22 22.57
N LEU A 276 -23.42 -4.90 22.11
CA LEU A 276 -24.81 -4.54 22.38
C LEU A 276 -25.36 -5.13 23.69
N THR A 277 -24.68 -6.13 24.22
CA THR A 277 -25.08 -6.87 25.41
C THR A 277 -23.89 -7.06 26.34
N ASP A 278 -24.12 -7.16 27.64
CA ASP A 278 -23.08 -7.42 28.64
C ASP A 278 -22.35 -8.75 28.37
N SER A 279 -23.05 -9.74 27.79
CA SER A 279 -22.46 -11.02 27.39
C SER A 279 -21.56 -10.90 26.14
N ARG A 280 -21.55 -9.74 25.46
CA ARG A 280 -20.80 -9.46 24.23
C ARG A 280 -21.06 -10.40 23.06
N ASN A 281 -22.21 -11.13 23.09
CA ASN A 281 -22.61 -12.07 22.04
C ASN A 281 -23.11 -11.34 20.78
N TRP A 282 -23.54 -10.10 20.92
CA TRP A 282 -23.98 -9.27 19.80
C TRP A 282 -23.11 -8.01 19.73
N VAL A 283 -22.53 -7.80 18.58
CA VAL A 283 -21.57 -6.72 18.35
C VAL A 283 -21.95 -5.94 17.09
N ILE A 284 -21.96 -4.62 17.19
CA ILE A 284 -21.96 -3.76 16.01
C ILE A 284 -20.52 -3.52 15.60
N ALA A 285 -20.21 -3.82 14.36
CA ALA A 285 -18.92 -3.50 13.76
C ALA A 285 -19.10 -2.42 12.69
N LEU A 286 -18.32 -1.35 12.78
CA LEU A 286 -18.22 -0.29 11.80
C LEU A 286 -16.82 -0.32 11.21
N SER A 287 -16.73 -0.42 9.88
CA SER A 287 -15.48 -0.25 9.15
C SER A 287 -15.57 0.98 8.25
N THR A 288 -14.49 1.75 8.19
CA THR A 288 -14.41 2.96 7.37
C THR A 288 -13.04 3.02 6.69
N ASN A 289 -13.04 3.27 5.39
CA ASN A 289 -11.85 3.57 4.61
C ASN A 289 -12.05 4.88 3.87
N LEU A 290 -11.15 5.82 4.08
CA LEU A 290 -11.13 7.11 3.42
C LEU A 290 -9.80 7.26 2.70
N GLY A 291 -9.85 7.69 1.46
CA GLY A 291 -8.67 7.96 0.66
C GLY A 291 -8.79 9.30 -0.05
N TYR A 292 -7.70 10.01 -0.11
CA TYR A 292 -7.58 11.25 -0.89
C TYR A 292 -6.20 11.34 -1.51
N GLY A 293 -6.14 11.65 -2.79
CA GLY A 293 -4.90 11.81 -3.53
C GLY A 293 -4.91 13.07 -4.37
N ILE A 294 -3.78 13.74 -4.43
CA ILE A 294 -3.57 14.96 -5.21
C ILE A 294 -2.18 14.94 -5.83
N GLY A 295 -2.09 15.37 -7.08
CA GLY A 295 -0.81 15.71 -7.69
C GLY A 295 -0.43 17.16 -7.39
N TYR A 296 0.85 17.44 -7.36
CA TYR A 296 1.38 18.78 -7.22
C TYR A 296 2.60 19.00 -8.14
N GLY A 297 3.10 20.22 -8.21
CA GLY A 297 4.24 20.54 -9.07
C GLY A 297 3.95 20.25 -10.54
N GLU A 298 4.81 19.50 -11.19
CA GLU A 298 4.70 19.17 -12.61
C GLU A 298 3.64 18.09 -12.89
N SER A 299 3.39 17.19 -11.92
CA SER A 299 2.44 16.09 -12.10
C SER A 299 0.99 16.54 -12.13
N LYS A 300 0.63 17.66 -11.48
CA LYS A 300 -0.71 18.26 -11.39
C LYS A 300 -1.83 17.29 -10.95
N GLU A 301 -1.69 16.00 -11.21
CA GLU A 301 -2.65 14.94 -10.97
C GLU A 301 -2.02 13.77 -10.22
N LEU A 302 -2.85 13.03 -9.46
CA LEU A 302 -2.42 11.76 -8.89
C LEU A 302 -2.16 10.78 -10.05
N PRO A 303 -1.01 10.10 -10.11
CA PRO A 303 -0.77 9.06 -11.09
C PRO A 303 -1.89 8.01 -11.06
N PHE A 304 -2.46 7.66 -12.19
CA PHE A 304 -3.65 6.80 -12.26
C PHE A 304 -3.44 5.42 -11.62
N PHE A 305 -2.23 4.87 -11.66
CA PHE A 305 -1.91 3.60 -11.01
C PHE A 305 -1.85 3.69 -9.47
N ASN A 306 -1.82 4.90 -8.92
CA ASN A 306 -1.95 5.20 -7.49
C ASN A 306 -3.38 5.60 -7.09
N ASN A 307 -4.34 5.61 -8.03
CA ASN A 307 -5.74 5.85 -7.75
C ASN A 307 -6.32 4.82 -6.78
N PHE A 308 -7.41 5.19 -6.13
CA PHE A 308 -8.20 4.30 -5.30
C PHE A 308 -9.19 3.53 -6.16
N PHE A 309 -9.29 2.24 -5.90
CA PHE A 309 -10.16 1.34 -6.63
C PHE A 309 -11.25 0.82 -5.70
N ALA A 310 -12.47 0.73 -6.19
CA ALA A 310 -13.61 0.19 -5.46
C ALA A 310 -14.38 -0.84 -6.31
N GLY A 311 -15.02 -1.80 -5.66
CA GLY A 311 -15.70 -2.93 -6.29
C GLY A 311 -14.85 -4.20 -6.28
N GLY A 312 -15.50 -5.37 -6.38
CA GLY A 312 -14.84 -6.68 -6.37
C GLY A 312 -14.40 -7.17 -4.98
N LEU A 313 -13.71 -8.30 -4.97
CA LEU A 313 -13.30 -8.99 -3.74
C LEU A 313 -11.77 -9.04 -3.52
N ILE A 314 -10.96 -8.56 -4.47
CA ILE A 314 -9.57 -9.02 -4.60
C ILE A 314 -8.51 -7.97 -4.21
N ARG A 315 -8.80 -6.70 -4.15
CA ARG A 315 -7.80 -5.68 -3.82
C ARG A 315 -8.11 -4.92 -2.55
N GLY A 316 -7.10 -4.84 -1.70
CA GLY A 316 -7.02 -4.27 -0.35
C GLY A 316 -7.46 -2.82 -0.14
N GLY A 317 -8.53 -2.43 -0.75
CA GLY A 317 -9.29 -1.22 -0.54
C GLY A 317 -10.70 -1.52 -0.96
N GLY A 318 -11.59 -1.76 -0.05
CA GLY A 318 -13.00 -1.74 -0.23
C GLY A 318 -13.62 -2.80 -1.15
N SER A 319 -13.90 -3.97 -0.60
CA SER A 319 -14.75 -4.92 -1.31
C SER A 319 -16.21 -4.50 -1.20
N LEU A 320 -16.76 -3.94 -2.25
CA LEU A 320 -18.19 -3.71 -2.40
C LEU A 320 -18.82 -4.93 -3.10
N ARG A 321 -19.55 -5.73 -2.33
CA ARG A 321 -20.25 -6.90 -2.88
C ARG A 321 -21.34 -6.44 -3.85
N GLY A 322 -21.42 -7.13 -4.99
CA GLY A 322 -22.44 -6.84 -6.02
C GLY A 322 -21.95 -5.90 -7.13
N TYR A 323 -20.73 -5.42 -7.04
CA TYR A 323 -20.07 -4.67 -8.10
C TYR A 323 -18.89 -5.45 -8.66
N GLU A 324 -18.68 -5.33 -9.96
CA GLU A 324 -17.48 -5.87 -10.60
C GLU A 324 -16.24 -5.16 -10.09
N GLU A 325 -15.10 -5.81 -10.17
CA GLU A 325 -13.82 -5.25 -9.74
C GLU A 325 -13.52 -3.95 -10.51
N ASN A 326 -13.24 -2.87 -9.78
CA ASN A 326 -12.98 -1.52 -10.31
C ASN A 326 -14.08 -0.93 -11.21
N SER A 327 -15.31 -1.38 -11.06
CA SER A 327 -16.44 -0.84 -11.83
C SER A 327 -16.94 0.51 -11.30
N LEU A 328 -16.46 0.96 -10.15
CA LEU A 328 -16.87 2.22 -9.53
C LEU A 328 -15.78 3.28 -9.75
N GLY A 329 -16.18 4.40 -10.31
CA GLY A 329 -15.30 5.53 -10.60
C GLY A 329 -15.30 5.92 -12.06
N PRO A 330 -14.49 6.90 -12.47
CA PRO A 330 -14.34 7.30 -13.85
C PRO A 330 -13.80 6.12 -14.68
N SER A 331 -14.50 5.77 -15.74
CA SER A 331 -14.11 4.65 -16.62
C SER A 331 -12.84 4.91 -17.42
N SER A 332 -12.51 6.18 -17.60
CA SER A 332 -11.34 6.62 -18.39
C SER A 332 -10.01 6.50 -17.66
N THR A 333 -10.01 6.58 -16.33
CA THR A 333 -8.77 6.59 -15.51
C THR A 333 -8.58 5.35 -14.66
N ALA A 334 -9.45 4.34 -14.79
CA ALA A 334 -9.36 3.09 -14.02
C ALA A 334 -9.13 3.35 -12.52
N GLY A 335 -10.02 4.12 -11.91
CA GLY A 335 -9.97 4.44 -10.48
C GLY A 335 -10.32 5.90 -10.18
N ALA A 336 -10.27 6.27 -8.92
CA ALA A 336 -10.62 7.60 -8.44
C ALA A 336 -9.53 8.21 -7.56
N ARG A 337 -9.48 9.55 -7.51
CA ARG A 337 -8.54 10.29 -6.66
C ARG A 337 -8.95 10.30 -5.19
N TYR A 338 -10.17 9.89 -4.89
CA TYR A 338 -10.70 9.81 -3.53
C TYR A 338 -11.50 8.53 -3.34
N LEU A 339 -11.47 8.03 -2.14
CA LEU A 339 -12.23 6.88 -1.69
C LEU A 339 -12.96 7.26 -0.40
N THR A 340 -14.24 6.99 -0.36
CA THR A 340 -15.03 6.97 0.89
C THR A 340 -15.78 5.67 0.94
N GLU A 341 -15.46 4.83 1.90
CA GLU A 341 -16.05 3.53 2.06
C GLU A 341 -16.37 3.30 3.54
N THR A 342 -17.63 3.06 3.83
CA THR A 342 -18.09 2.79 5.18
C THR A 342 -19.05 1.62 5.17
N GLY A 343 -18.71 0.60 5.94
CA GLY A 343 -19.55 -0.58 6.14
C GLY A 343 -19.98 -0.73 7.59
N ILE A 344 -21.26 -1.00 7.80
CA ILE A 344 -21.81 -1.34 9.11
C ILE A 344 -22.29 -2.79 9.05
N SER A 345 -21.86 -3.59 10.01
CA SER A 345 -22.31 -4.96 10.14
C SER A 345 -22.75 -5.29 11.57
N LEU A 346 -23.70 -6.18 11.66
CA LEU A 346 -24.12 -6.80 12.93
C LEU A 346 -23.61 -8.23 12.93
N ALA A 347 -22.77 -8.56 13.91
CA ALA A 347 -22.24 -9.89 14.08
C ALA A 347 -22.78 -10.52 15.36
N ARG A 348 -22.95 -11.83 15.33
CA ARG A 348 -23.23 -12.67 16.50
C ARG A 348 -22.01 -13.56 16.72
N ASP A 349 -21.49 -13.55 17.96
CA ASP A 349 -20.37 -14.39 18.40
C ASP A 349 -20.85 -15.82 18.68
#